data_9bc13b42a9a2d5872c9bceb51e30b1b9
#
_entry.id   9bc13b42a9a2d5872c9bceb51e30b1b9
#
_cell.length_a   1.000
_cell.length_b   1.000
_cell.length_c   1.000
_cell.angle_alpha   90.00
_cell.angle_beta   90.00
_cell.angle_gamma   90.00
#
_symmetry.space_group_name_H-M   'P 1'
#
loop_
_entity.id
_entity.type
_entity.pdbx_description
1 polymer ?
#
loop_
_entity_poly.entity_id
_entity_poly.type
_entity_poly.pdbx_seq_one_letter_code
_entity_poly.pdbx_strand_id
1 'polypeptide(L)'
;TGCDFCNQVFDAHKGLKTFFGFDSYRTYNNQSLQEDAVKAALKGKSLLAIFPTGGGKSITFQVPALMSGELVKGLTVVISPLQSLMKDQVDNLRKYSITDAVTINGLLDPIERSESFERVENGTASILYISPESLRSKSIERLLLGRKIVRFVIDEAHCFSSWGQDFR
;
A
#
# COMPACT_ATOMS: atom_id res chain seq x y z
N THR A 1 17.33 -13.32 -10.83
CA THR A 1 17.56 -14.70 -10.34
C THR A 1 16.77 -15.62 -11.24
N GLY A 2 17.44 -16.58 -11.93
CA GLY A 2 16.83 -17.49 -12.91
C GLY A 2 15.95 -18.60 -12.30
N CYS A 3 15.14 -18.24 -11.31
CA CYS A 3 14.18 -19.16 -10.71
C CYS A 3 12.81 -18.94 -11.36
N ASP A 4 12.33 -19.94 -12.12
CA ASP A 4 11.04 -19.88 -12.81
C ASP A 4 9.87 -19.68 -11.84
N PHE A 5 9.93 -20.26 -10.65
CA PHE A 5 8.96 -20.04 -9.59
C PHE A 5 8.93 -18.55 -9.17
N CYS A 6 10.09 -17.94 -8.91
CA CYS A 6 10.14 -16.53 -8.55
C CYS A 6 9.61 -15.62 -9.69
N ASN A 7 9.92 -15.94 -10.94
CA ASN A 7 9.45 -15.19 -12.09
C ASN A 7 7.92 -15.27 -12.25
N GLN A 8 7.32 -16.44 -12.00
CA GLN A 8 5.87 -16.63 -12.06
C GLN A 8 5.15 -15.98 -10.88
N VAL A 9 5.74 -16.00 -9.70
CA VAL A 9 5.15 -15.51 -8.46
C VAL A 9 5.21 -13.98 -8.37
N PHE A 10 6.26 -13.35 -8.94
CA PHE A 10 6.42 -11.90 -8.99
C PHE A 10 6.02 -11.29 -10.34
N ASP A 11 5.13 -11.94 -11.09
CA ASP A 11 4.61 -11.42 -12.34
C ASP A 11 3.59 -10.29 -12.08
N ALA A 12 3.94 -9.08 -12.49
CA ALA A 12 3.12 -7.88 -12.31
C ALA A 12 1.75 -8.00 -12.99
N HIS A 13 1.67 -8.58 -14.19
CA HIS A 13 0.41 -8.77 -14.92
C HIS A 13 -0.48 -9.80 -14.23
N LYS A 14 0.08 -10.89 -13.75
CA LYS A 14 -0.65 -11.90 -13.00
C LYS A 14 -1.24 -11.29 -11.72
N GLY A 15 -0.47 -10.48 -10.98
CA GLY A 15 -0.95 -9.77 -9.80
C GLY A 15 -2.11 -8.83 -10.12
N LEU A 16 -1.97 -8.03 -11.17
CA LEU A 16 -3.02 -7.11 -11.61
C LEU A 16 -4.32 -7.85 -11.94
N LYS A 17 -4.22 -8.93 -12.71
CA LYS A 17 -5.38 -9.74 -13.11
C LYS A 17 -6.03 -10.45 -11.93
N THR A 18 -5.21 -11.03 -11.06
CA THR A 18 -5.69 -11.79 -9.89
C THR A 18 -6.47 -10.90 -8.91
N PHE A 19 -5.95 -9.73 -8.58
CA PHE A 19 -6.55 -8.87 -7.56
C PHE A 19 -7.60 -7.91 -8.12
N PHE A 20 -7.39 -7.38 -9.32
CA PHE A 20 -8.25 -6.33 -9.87
C PHE A 20 -9.02 -6.74 -11.13
N GLY A 21 -8.74 -7.90 -11.69
CA GLY A 21 -9.39 -8.39 -12.91
C GLY A 21 -8.99 -7.63 -14.19
N PHE A 22 -7.97 -6.76 -14.12
CA PHE A 22 -7.52 -6.01 -15.30
C PHE A 22 -6.48 -6.81 -16.10
N ASP A 23 -6.60 -6.77 -17.43
CA ASP A 23 -5.67 -7.48 -18.31
C ASP A 23 -4.39 -6.70 -18.58
N SER A 24 -4.41 -5.36 -18.43
CA SER A 24 -3.24 -4.52 -18.71
C SER A 24 -3.19 -3.29 -17.80
N TYR A 25 -1.97 -2.81 -17.56
CA TYR A 25 -1.72 -1.53 -16.91
C TYR A 25 -2.05 -0.36 -17.85
N ARG A 26 -2.37 0.79 -17.27
CA ARG A 26 -2.56 2.02 -18.05
C ARG A 26 -1.24 2.52 -18.58
N THR A 27 -1.24 3.03 -19.82
CA THR A 27 -0.11 3.71 -20.42
C THR A 27 -0.36 5.22 -20.47
N TYR A 28 0.70 6.00 -20.40
CA TYR A 28 0.67 7.48 -20.45
C TYR A 28 1.63 7.91 -21.56
N ASN A 29 1.11 8.58 -22.59
CA ASN A 29 1.91 8.99 -23.76
C ASN A 29 2.78 7.83 -24.30
N ASN A 30 2.19 6.64 -24.45
CA ASN A 30 2.85 5.40 -24.84
C ASN A 30 3.95 4.90 -23.88
N GLN A 31 3.99 5.37 -22.65
CA GLN A 31 4.91 4.91 -21.62
C GLN A 31 4.19 4.03 -20.59
N SER A 32 4.80 2.91 -20.25
CA SER A 32 4.27 1.91 -19.28
C SER A 32 4.56 2.27 -17.84
N LEU A 33 4.43 3.55 -17.46
CA LEU A 33 4.83 4.07 -16.14
C LEU A 33 4.24 3.29 -14.97
N GLN A 34 2.97 2.87 -15.08
CA GLN A 34 2.28 2.12 -14.04
C GLN A 34 2.92 0.73 -13.85
N GLU A 35 3.15 0.03 -14.95
CA GLU A 35 3.77 -1.30 -14.94
C GLU A 35 5.22 -1.25 -14.46
N ASP A 36 5.98 -0.25 -14.92
CA ASP A 36 7.37 -0.06 -14.53
C ASP A 36 7.51 0.21 -13.03
N ALA A 37 6.59 1.01 -12.45
CA ALA A 37 6.55 1.25 -11.02
C ALA A 37 6.25 -0.04 -10.23
N VAL A 38 5.28 -0.85 -10.67
CA VAL A 38 4.96 -2.15 -10.05
C VAL A 38 6.15 -3.09 -10.13
N LYS A 39 6.79 -3.23 -11.30
CA LYS A 39 7.98 -4.07 -11.48
C LYS A 39 9.15 -3.63 -10.61
N ALA A 40 9.38 -2.32 -10.49
CA ALA A 40 10.42 -1.78 -9.62
C ALA A 40 10.13 -2.09 -8.13
N ALA A 41 8.88 -1.92 -7.70
CA ALA A 41 8.45 -2.23 -6.34
C ALA A 41 8.59 -3.73 -6.02
N LEU A 42 8.22 -4.62 -6.94
CA LEU A 42 8.38 -6.07 -6.77
C LEU A 42 9.84 -6.49 -6.67
N LYS A 43 10.75 -5.76 -7.33
CA LYS A 43 12.21 -5.96 -7.22
C LYS A 43 12.82 -5.35 -5.95
N GLY A 44 12.01 -4.79 -5.06
CA GLY A 44 12.48 -4.16 -3.82
C GLY A 44 13.22 -2.83 -4.03
N LYS A 45 13.02 -2.17 -5.19
CA LYS A 45 13.65 -0.88 -5.47
C LYS A 45 12.86 0.26 -4.84
N SER A 46 13.56 1.24 -4.28
CA SER A 46 12.96 2.53 -3.95
C SER A 46 12.71 3.33 -5.23
N LEU A 47 11.54 3.96 -5.33
CA LEU A 47 11.17 4.73 -6.51
C LEU A 47 10.35 5.97 -6.13
N LEU A 48 10.46 6.99 -6.95
CA LEU A 48 9.55 8.13 -6.97
C LEU A 48 8.67 8.02 -8.21
N ALA A 49 7.37 7.92 -8.01
CA ALA A 49 6.41 7.78 -9.10
C ALA A 49 5.56 9.07 -9.22
N ILE A 50 5.65 9.73 -10.36
CA ILE A 50 4.89 10.95 -10.66
C ILE A 50 3.90 10.64 -11.76
N PHE A 51 2.61 10.75 -11.44
CA PHE A 51 1.51 10.50 -12.36
C PHE A 51 0.59 11.71 -12.48
N PRO A 52 -0.10 11.88 -13.61
CA PRO A 52 -1.16 12.85 -13.74
C PRO A 52 -2.29 12.61 -12.71
N THR A 53 -3.03 13.64 -12.36
CA THR A 53 -4.21 13.54 -11.49
C THR A 53 -5.20 12.54 -12.09
N GLY A 54 -5.76 11.64 -11.26
CA GLY A 54 -6.64 10.56 -11.74
C GLY A 54 -5.93 9.42 -12.47
N GLY A 55 -4.60 9.42 -12.52
CA GLY A 55 -3.76 8.49 -13.24
C GLY A 55 -3.68 7.07 -12.67
N GLY A 56 -4.51 6.69 -11.68
CA GLY A 56 -4.48 5.33 -11.14
C GLY A 56 -3.20 5.00 -10.37
N LYS A 57 -2.62 5.96 -9.66
CA LYS A 57 -1.41 5.80 -8.83
C LYS A 57 -1.51 4.64 -7.84
N SER A 58 -2.69 4.45 -7.23
CA SER A 58 -2.88 3.47 -6.15
C SER A 58 -2.52 2.05 -6.55
N ILE A 59 -2.81 1.63 -7.78
CA ILE A 59 -2.46 0.30 -8.29
C ILE A 59 -0.95 0.03 -8.20
N THR A 60 -0.12 1.05 -8.38
CA THR A 60 1.35 0.91 -8.40
C THR A 60 1.94 0.40 -7.10
N PHE A 61 1.27 0.65 -5.98
CA PHE A 61 1.68 0.13 -4.68
C PHE A 61 0.72 -0.94 -4.13
N GLN A 62 -0.57 -0.91 -4.51
CA GLN A 62 -1.54 -1.90 -4.05
C GLN A 62 -1.24 -3.30 -4.60
N VAL A 63 -0.96 -3.44 -5.90
CA VAL A 63 -0.62 -4.74 -6.51
C VAL A 63 0.60 -5.37 -5.82
N PRO A 64 1.77 -4.71 -5.72
CA PRO A 64 2.91 -5.33 -5.05
C PRO A 64 2.70 -5.54 -3.55
N ALA A 65 1.85 -4.75 -2.89
CA ALA A 65 1.50 -4.95 -1.48
C ALA A 65 0.70 -6.23 -1.26
N LEU A 66 -0.34 -6.46 -2.07
CA LEU A 66 -1.17 -7.66 -2.01
C LEU A 66 -0.37 -8.91 -2.36
N MET A 67 0.44 -8.86 -3.41
CA MET A 67 1.34 -9.97 -3.77
C MET A 67 2.31 -10.31 -2.64
N SER A 68 2.91 -9.30 -1.99
CA SER A 68 3.81 -9.53 -0.85
C SER A 68 3.07 -10.06 0.38
N GLY A 69 1.81 -9.64 0.57
CA GLY A 69 0.94 -10.13 1.64
C GLY A 69 0.67 -11.63 1.50
N GLU A 70 0.30 -12.09 0.31
CA GLU A 70 0.06 -13.52 0.04
C GLU A 70 1.33 -14.36 0.20
N LEU A 71 2.44 -13.88 -0.37
CA LEU A 71 3.67 -14.68 -0.49
C LEU A 71 4.46 -14.81 0.80
N VAL A 72 4.57 -13.72 1.55
CA VAL A 72 5.49 -13.66 2.70
C VAL A 72 4.83 -13.08 3.96
N LYS A 73 3.51 -12.92 3.97
CA LYS A 73 2.75 -12.25 5.02
C LYS A 73 3.32 -10.85 5.34
N GLY A 74 3.86 -10.20 4.31
CA GLY A 74 4.47 -8.87 4.43
C GLY A 74 3.42 -7.78 4.56
N LEU A 75 3.71 -6.79 5.40
CA LEU A 75 2.89 -5.60 5.56
C LEU A 75 3.47 -4.44 4.74
N THR A 76 2.63 -3.80 3.94
CA THR A 76 2.92 -2.51 3.29
C THR A 76 2.25 -1.40 4.09
N VAL A 77 3.03 -0.44 4.55
CA VAL A 77 2.52 0.73 5.29
C VAL A 77 2.41 1.90 4.33
N VAL A 78 1.20 2.42 4.18
CA VAL A 78 0.90 3.58 3.33
C VAL A 78 0.64 4.79 4.22
N ILE A 79 1.48 5.79 4.09
CA ILE A 79 1.39 7.05 4.82
C ILE A 79 0.69 8.06 3.91
N SER A 80 -0.46 8.54 4.32
CA SER A 80 -1.26 9.52 3.59
C SER A 80 -1.70 10.67 4.50
N PRO A 81 -1.67 11.93 4.04
CA PRO A 81 -2.06 13.07 4.85
C PRO A 81 -3.58 13.20 5.04
N LEU A 82 -4.37 12.61 4.13
CA LEU A 82 -5.81 12.80 4.07
C LEU A 82 -6.54 11.56 4.61
N GLN A 83 -7.02 11.66 5.85
CA GLN A 83 -7.70 10.55 6.54
C GLN A 83 -8.97 10.08 5.83
N SER A 84 -9.73 10.99 5.21
CA SER A 84 -10.90 10.64 4.40
C SER A 84 -10.54 9.75 3.20
N LEU A 85 -9.45 10.07 2.51
CA LEU A 85 -8.99 9.26 1.37
C LEU A 85 -8.52 7.86 1.80
N MET A 86 -8.03 7.68 3.02
CA MET A 86 -7.63 6.35 3.50
C MET A 86 -8.83 5.40 3.55
N LYS A 87 -9.96 5.88 4.09
CA LYS A 87 -11.20 5.09 4.13
C LYS A 87 -11.69 4.78 2.73
N ASP A 88 -11.71 5.77 1.85
CA ASP A 88 -12.09 5.59 0.44
C ASP A 88 -11.20 4.56 -0.27
N GLN A 89 -9.89 4.54 0.01
CA GLN A 89 -8.97 3.54 -0.54
C GLN A 89 -9.32 2.12 -0.06
N VAL A 90 -9.59 1.95 1.22
CA VAL A 90 -10.02 0.67 1.79
C VAL A 90 -11.35 0.22 1.21
N ASP A 91 -12.34 1.11 1.12
CA ASP A 91 -13.66 0.81 0.59
C ASP A 91 -13.61 0.50 -0.93
N ASN A 92 -12.73 1.19 -1.67
CA ASN A 92 -12.52 0.87 -3.08
C ASN A 92 -11.90 -0.53 -3.28
N LEU A 93 -10.96 -0.94 -2.43
CA LEU A 93 -10.41 -2.31 -2.47
C LEU A 93 -11.48 -3.36 -2.16
N ARG A 94 -12.38 -3.08 -1.22
CA ARG A 94 -13.53 -3.97 -0.91
C ARG A 94 -14.45 -4.22 -2.11
N LYS A 95 -14.60 -3.23 -3.03
CA LYS A 95 -15.37 -3.42 -4.28
C LYS A 95 -14.78 -4.50 -5.19
N TYR A 96 -13.49 -4.77 -5.08
CA TYR A 96 -12.79 -5.86 -5.75
C TYR A 96 -12.69 -7.12 -4.89
N SER A 97 -13.47 -7.22 -3.82
CA SER A 97 -13.42 -8.31 -2.84
C SER A 97 -12.07 -8.43 -2.12
N ILE A 98 -11.28 -7.35 -2.12
CA ILE A 98 -10.00 -7.27 -1.43
C ILE A 98 -10.27 -6.73 -0.02
N THR A 99 -10.12 -7.59 0.98
CA THR A 99 -10.33 -7.25 2.39
C THR A 99 -9.04 -7.06 3.19
N ASP A 100 -7.88 -7.27 2.58
CA ASP A 100 -6.57 -7.27 3.22
C ASP A 100 -6.01 -5.85 3.54
N ALA A 101 -6.82 -4.83 3.35
CA ALA A 101 -6.47 -3.45 3.67
C ALA A 101 -7.24 -2.95 4.90
N VAL A 102 -6.51 -2.27 5.78
CA VAL A 102 -7.07 -1.59 6.94
C VAL A 102 -6.55 -0.17 7.04
N THR A 103 -7.26 0.67 7.77
CA THR A 103 -6.79 2.01 8.13
C THR A 103 -6.78 2.17 9.65
N ILE A 104 -5.82 2.93 10.16
CA ILE A 104 -5.77 3.36 11.56
C ILE A 104 -5.55 4.87 11.56
N ASN A 105 -6.61 5.60 11.89
CA ASN A 105 -6.58 7.06 11.94
C ASN A 105 -7.49 7.58 13.07
N GLY A 106 -7.53 8.89 13.26
CA GLY A 106 -8.30 9.54 14.32
C GLY A 106 -9.82 9.60 14.10
N LEU A 107 -10.31 9.22 12.92
CA LEU A 107 -11.74 9.25 12.58
C LEU A 107 -12.46 7.92 12.87
N LEU A 108 -11.70 6.86 13.16
CA LEU A 108 -12.27 5.55 13.49
C LEU A 108 -12.88 5.56 14.88
N ASP A 109 -14.01 4.88 15.03
CA ASP A 109 -14.51 4.57 16.36
C ASP A 109 -13.60 3.56 17.08
N PRO A 110 -13.73 3.42 18.41
CA PRO A 110 -12.87 2.53 19.18
C PRO A 110 -12.94 1.05 18.76
N ILE A 111 -14.09 0.58 18.26
CA ILE A 111 -14.30 -0.80 17.82
C ILE A 111 -13.57 -1.02 16.50
N GLU A 112 -13.85 -0.19 15.51
CA GLU A 112 -13.18 -0.24 14.19
C GLU A 112 -11.66 -0.15 14.33
N ARG A 113 -11.20 0.70 15.27
CA ARG A 113 -9.78 0.85 15.56
C ARG A 113 -9.19 -0.44 16.16
N SER A 114 -9.88 -1.07 17.13
CA SER A 114 -9.44 -2.32 17.74
C SER A 114 -9.37 -3.46 16.72
N GLU A 115 -10.38 -3.60 15.88
CA GLU A 115 -10.42 -4.58 14.80
C GLU A 115 -9.27 -4.37 13.80
N SER A 116 -8.98 -3.14 13.45
CA SER A 116 -7.87 -2.81 12.55
C SER A 116 -6.52 -3.20 13.16
N PHE A 117 -6.30 -2.94 14.47
CA PHE A 117 -5.11 -3.36 15.18
C PHE A 117 -4.97 -4.88 15.19
N GLU A 118 -6.02 -5.61 15.56
CA GLU A 118 -6.04 -7.06 15.60
C GLU A 118 -5.70 -7.66 14.23
N ARG A 119 -6.27 -7.11 13.16
CA ARG A 119 -6.01 -7.59 11.80
C ARG A 119 -4.57 -7.35 11.33
N VAL A 120 -3.95 -6.28 11.79
CA VAL A 120 -2.52 -6.08 11.55
C VAL A 120 -1.70 -7.08 12.37
N GLU A 121 -1.99 -7.26 13.65
CA GLU A 121 -1.26 -8.17 14.53
C GLU A 121 -1.32 -9.62 14.07
N ASN A 122 -2.51 -10.12 13.73
CA ASN A 122 -2.70 -11.52 13.33
C ASN A 122 -2.29 -11.83 11.88
N GLY A 123 -1.90 -10.83 11.10
CA GLY A 123 -1.39 -11.00 9.74
C GLY A 123 -2.44 -11.11 8.65
N THR A 124 -3.70 -10.80 8.93
CA THR A 124 -4.77 -10.78 7.92
C THR A 124 -4.81 -9.47 7.14
N ALA A 125 -4.08 -8.43 7.57
CA ALA A 125 -3.89 -7.21 6.82
C ALA A 125 -2.53 -7.22 6.09
N SER A 126 -2.56 -6.91 4.79
CA SER A 126 -1.39 -6.75 3.92
C SER A 126 -1.07 -5.28 3.63
N ILE A 127 -2.07 -4.41 3.76
CA ILE A 127 -1.95 -2.97 3.57
C ILE A 127 -2.49 -2.24 4.80
N LEU A 128 -1.67 -1.38 5.38
CA LEU A 128 -2.05 -0.50 6.47
C LEU A 128 -1.94 0.97 6.03
N TYR A 129 -3.07 1.67 5.98
CA TYR A 129 -3.11 3.11 5.78
C TYR A 129 -3.06 3.83 7.12
N ILE A 130 -2.12 4.74 7.26
CA ILE A 130 -1.95 5.56 8.47
C ILE A 130 -1.68 7.02 8.13
N SER A 131 -2.05 7.91 9.04
CA SER A 131 -1.65 9.31 8.93
C SER A 131 -0.22 9.52 9.45
N PRO A 132 0.49 10.57 9.00
CA PRO A 132 1.84 10.88 9.48
C PRO A 132 1.91 11.04 10.99
N GLU A 133 0.90 11.63 11.60
CA GLU A 133 0.81 11.84 13.05
C GLU A 133 0.74 10.51 13.81
N SER A 134 0.12 9.50 13.20
CA SER A 134 -0.01 8.16 13.79
C SER A 134 1.35 7.49 14.01
N LEU A 135 2.38 7.83 13.22
CA LEU A 135 3.74 7.30 13.39
C LEU A 135 4.37 7.68 14.74
N ARG A 136 3.91 8.76 15.38
CA ARG A 136 4.38 9.17 16.70
C ARG A 136 3.77 8.36 17.85
N SER A 137 2.77 7.54 17.56
CA SER A 137 2.08 6.75 18.56
C SER A 137 2.88 5.51 18.93
N LYS A 138 3.18 5.34 20.23
CA LYS A 138 3.84 4.14 20.75
C LYS A 138 3.08 2.85 20.47
N SER A 139 1.76 2.90 20.36
CA SER A 139 0.94 1.74 20.00
C SER A 139 1.15 1.34 18.56
N ILE A 140 1.24 2.32 17.65
CA ILE A 140 1.56 2.05 16.23
C ILE A 140 3.00 1.54 16.10
N GLU A 141 3.96 2.15 16.77
CA GLU A 141 5.34 1.67 16.77
C GLU A 141 5.43 0.19 17.16
N ARG A 142 4.81 -0.20 18.28
CA ARG A 142 4.77 -1.59 18.74
C ARG A 142 4.10 -2.51 17.72
N LEU A 143 2.98 -2.08 17.13
CA LEU A 143 2.26 -2.81 16.10
C LEU A 143 3.17 -3.10 14.90
N LEU A 144 3.90 -2.10 14.43
CA LEU A 144 4.81 -2.22 13.28
C LEU A 144 6.02 -3.09 13.60
N LEU A 145 6.57 -3.02 14.81
CA LEU A 145 7.68 -3.87 15.25
C LEU A 145 7.30 -5.35 15.31
N GLY A 146 6.03 -5.67 15.53
CA GLY A 146 5.50 -7.05 15.55
C GLY A 146 5.29 -7.66 14.17
N ARG A 147 5.50 -6.92 13.08
CA ARG A 147 5.20 -7.37 11.73
C ARG A 147 6.40 -7.24 10.79
N LYS A 148 6.44 -8.11 9.79
CA LYS A 148 7.40 -8.01 8.68
C LYS A 148 6.95 -6.90 7.73
N ILE A 149 7.52 -5.71 7.87
CA ILE A 149 7.27 -4.61 6.96
C ILE A 149 8.13 -4.79 5.71
N VAL A 150 7.50 -4.90 4.56
CA VAL A 150 8.17 -5.09 3.27
C VAL A 150 8.31 -3.79 2.49
N ARG A 151 7.48 -2.78 2.81
CA ARG A 151 7.49 -1.51 2.06
C ARG A 151 6.83 -0.40 2.86
N PHE A 152 7.40 0.79 2.74
CA PHE A 152 6.73 2.04 3.06
C PHE A 152 6.34 2.76 1.77
N VAL A 153 5.12 3.25 1.72
CA VAL A 153 4.59 4.07 0.63
C VAL A 153 4.22 5.43 1.20
N ILE A 154 4.62 6.48 0.52
CA ILE A 154 4.26 7.84 0.87
C ILE A 154 3.37 8.37 -0.24
N ASP A 155 2.07 8.46 0.05
CA ASP A 155 1.10 9.02 -0.87
C ASP A 155 1.06 10.55 -0.72
N GLU A 156 0.76 11.26 -1.80
CA GLU A 156 0.74 12.73 -1.83
C GLU A 156 2.04 13.36 -1.29
N ALA A 157 3.19 12.84 -1.76
CA ALA A 157 4.52 13.20 -1.26
C ALA A 157 4.85 14.71 -1.36
N HIS A 158 4.12 15.47 -2.21
CA HIS A 158 4.25 16.92 -2.29
C HIS A 158 3.83 17.63 -1.00
N CYS A 159 3.03 17.00 -0.14
CA CYS A 159 2.66 17.52 1.17
C CYS A 159 3.82 17.50 2.19
N PHE A 160 4.94 16.80 1.89
CA PHE A 160 6.08 16.67 2.79
C PHE A 160 6.76 18.00 3.13
N SER A 161 6.73 18.96 2.22
CA SER A 161 7.31 20.29 2.46
C SER A 161 6.61 21.03 3.61
N SER A 162 5.31 20.79 3.79
CA SER A 162 4.54 21.33 4.91
C SER A 162 4.73 20.53 6.21
N TRP A 163 5.08 19.25 6.10
CA TRP A 163 5.31 18.41 7.28
C TRP A 163 6.67 18.65 7.94
N GLY A 164 7.63 19.19 7.20
CA GLY A 164 8.99 19.42 7.70
C GLY A 164 9.08 20.41 8.87
N GLN A 165 8.06 21.20 9.14
CA GLN A 165 7.98 22.08 10.30
C GLN A 165 7.47 21.35 11.57
N ASP A 166 6.65 20.31 11.41
CA ASP A 166 6.08 19.52 12.52
C ASP A 166 6.94 18.31 12.91
N PHE A 167 7.94 17.96 12.09
CA PHE A 167 8.82 16.81 12.31
C PHE A 167 10.19 17.16 12.91
N ARG A 168 10.39 18.41 13.38
CA ARG A 168 11.59 18.83 14.09
C ARG A 168 11.44 18.75 15.59
#